data_cd55c1bfc445485ba8008da2d2818e47
#
_entry.id   cd55c1bfc445485ba8008da2d2818e47
#
_cell.length_a   1.000
_cell.length_b   1.000
_cell.length_c   1.000
_cell.angle_alpha   90.00
_cell.angle_beta   90.00
_cell.angle_gamma   90.00
#
_symmetry.space_group_name_H-M   'P 1'
#
loop_
_entity.id
_entity.type
_entity.pdbx_description
1 polymer ?
#
loop_
_entity_poly.entity_id
_entity_poly.type
_entity_poly.pdbx_seq_one_letter_code
_entity_poly.pdbx_strand_id
1 'polypeptide(L)'
;PIVATRNWRSAFLPGACQGTYINTKNTDVEKLIENIRNSRLPLDEQRRQLNLTQLLNAKHAKDRLHDPQLESRIESFELAFRMQTEAGEAFDISREPKHIQESYGSGTHGRQLLITRRLLERGVRFIQVWSGSGQPWDNHSALEKNHRKLGLEWDQPIAAFLGDLKQRGMLDSTLVQWGGEFGRTPVAEKPALNGRDHNHYGFTCWLAGGGIKGGQAYGETDEFGFRAIDKPVAVHDLHATMLHLLGMDHTKLTHRYAGRDFRLTDVHGEVVEALLA
;
A
#
# COMPACT_ATOMS: atom_id res chain seq x y z
N PRO A 1 8.55 5.52 6.72
CA PRO A 1 7.83 6.28 7.75
C PRO A 1 6.86 7.28 7.16
N ILE A 2 5.64 7.33 7.69
CA ILE A 2 4.64 8.28 7.24
C ILE A 2 4.92 9.62 7.97
N VAL A 3 5.85 10.37 7.46
CA VAL A 3 6.20 11.70 8.00
C VAL A 3 5.77 12.84 7.08
N ALA A 4 5.43 12.55 5.82
CA ALA A 4 5.02 13.55 4.85
C ALA A 4 4.16 12.94 3.73
N THR A 5 3.48 13.80 2.98
CA THR A 5 2.62 13.43 1.85
C THR A 5 3.38 12.75 0.70
N ARG A 6 4.71 12.74 0.71
CA ARG A 6 5.55 12.12 -0.34
C ARG A 6 5.27 10.63 -0.56
N ASN A 7 4.81 9.91 0.47
CA ASN A 7 4.58 8.47 0.40
C ASN A 7 3.32 8.07 -0.41
N TRP A 8 2.41 9.01 -0.68
CA TRP A 8 1.16 8.76 -1.44
C TRP A 8 0.88 9.80 -2.51
N ARG A 9 1.78 10.77 -2.72
CA ARG A 9 1.68 11.71 -3.85
C ARG A 9 2.01 11.03 -5.16
N SER A 10 1.32 11.45 -6.20
CA SER A 10 1.55 10.97 -7.57
C SER A 10 2.88 11.45 -8.18
N ALA A 11 3.64 12.32 -7.49
CA ALA A 11 4.86 12.94 -8.00
C ALA A 11 4.63 13.63 -9.36
N PHE A 12 5.29 13.17 -10.43
CA PHE A 12 5.13 13.68 -11.79
C PHE A 12 3.96 13.04 -12.54
N LEU A 13 3.35 11.98 -12.00
CA LEU A 13 2.18 11.34 -12.58
C LEU A 13 0.92 12.21 -12.42
N PRO A 14 -0.11 12.03 -13.25
CA PRO A 14 -1.39 12.74 -13.09
C PRO A 14 -2.00 12.58 -11.70
N GLY A 15 -2.76 13.56 -11.27
CA GLY A 15 -3.43 13.56 -9.96
C GLY A 15 -4.36 12.37 -9.72
N ALA A 16 -4.89 11.75 -10.78
CA ALA A 16 -5.66 10.50 -10.70
C ALA A 16 -4.85 9.31 -10.14
N CYS A 17 -3.51 9.38 -10.20
CA CYS A 17 -2.61 8.38 -9.63
C CYS A 17 -2.27 8.64 -8.16
N GLN A 18 -2.84 9.68 -7.54
CA GLN A 18 -2.56 10.00 -6.15
C GLN A 18 -3.27 9.04 -5.20
N GLY A 19 -2.52 8.52 -4.22
CA GLY A 19 -3.09 7.71 -3.16
C GLY A 19 -3.90 8.53 -2.15
N THR A 20 -4.86 7.89 -1.50
CA THR A 20 -5.64 8.45 -0.40
C THR A 20 -5.07 7.99 0.93
N TYR A 21 -4.71 8.92 1.79
CA TYR A 21 -4.22 8.63 3.13
C TYR A 21 -5.37 8.37 4.11
N ILE A 22 -5.30 7.25 4.81
CA ILE A 22 -6.26 6.86 5.85
C ILE A 22 -5.54 6.85 7.20
N ASN A 23 -5.97 7.72 8.11
CA ASN A 23 -5.38 7.84 9.43
C ASN A 23 -6.01 6.85 10.43
N THR A 24 -5.56 5.62 10.42
CA THR A 24 -6.07 4.54 11.28
C THR A 24 -5.76 4.67 12.76
N LYS A 25 -5.06 5.72 13.20
CA LYS A 25 -4.97 6.08 14.63
C LYS A 25 -6.33 6.52 15.19
N ASN A 26 -7.17 7.11 14.33
CA ASN A 26 -8.54 7.44 14.69
C ASN A 26 -9.41 6.18 14.66
N THR A 27 -10.36 6.10 15.58
CA THR A 27 -11.40 5.07 15.61
C THR A 27 -12.72 5.58 15.02
N ASP A 28 -12.87 6.88 14.99
CA ASP A 28 -14.01 7.56 14.38
C ASP A 28 -13.86 7.57 12.87
N VAL A 29 -14.83 6.99 12.19
CA VAL A 29 -14.84 6.85 10.71
C VAL A 29 -14.70 8.22 10.02
N GLU A 30 -15.29 9.26 10.59
CA GLU A 30 -15.27 10.61 10.04
C GLU A 30 -13.88 11.28 10.12
N LYS A 31 -13.01 10.75 10.98
CA LYS A 31 -11.64 11.25 11.18
C LYS A 31 -10.57 10.41 10.49
N LEU A 32 -10.94 9.29 9.85
CA LEU A 32 -10.00 8.44 9.13
C LEU A 32 -9.44 9.12 7.88
N ILE A 33 -10.26 9.90 7.20
CA ILE A 33 -9.87 10.71 6.05
C ILE A 33 -10.13 12.17 6.38
N GLU A 34 -9.09 12.99 6.24
CA GLU A 34 -9.18 14.41 6.49
C GLU A 34 -10.17 15.07 5.52
N ASN A 35 -11.07 15.89 6.05
CA ASN A 35 -12.08 16.64 5.27
C ASN A 35 -13.04 15.75 4.45
N ILE A 36 -13.28 14.50 4.86
CA ILE A 36 -14.21 13.62 4.15
C ILE A 36 -15.64 14.14 4.16
N ARG A 37 -16.03 14.93 5.15
CA ARG A 37 -17.34 15.56 5.24
C ARG A 37 -17.29 17.07 5.10
N ASN A 38 -18.21 17.62 4.37
CA ASN A 38 -18.48 19.04 4.37
C ASN A 38 -19.50 19.37 5.47
N SER A 39 -19.06 20.08 6.51
CA SER A 39 -19.92 20.47 7.64
C SER A 39 -20.83 21.66 7.34
N ARG A 40 -20.65 22.34 6.19
CA ARG A 40 -21.38 23.57 5.82
C ARG A 40 -22.56 23.33 4.89
N LEU A 41 -22.50 22.27 4.08
CA LEU A 41 -23.48 22.00 3.05
C LEU A 41 -23.98 20.55 3.13
N PRO A 42 -25.32 20.32 3.01
CA PRO A 42 -25.88 18.98 2.90
C PRO A 42 -25.48 18.34 1.56
N LEU A 43 -25.53 17.01 1.48
CA LEU A 43 -25.07 16.24 0.32
C LEU A 43 -25.78 16.60 -0.99
N ASP A 44 -27.08 16.89 -0.93
CA ASP A 44 -27.87 17.27 -2.12
C ASP A 44 -27.41 18.62 -2.69
N GLU A 45 -27.08 19.57 -1.82
CA GLU A 45 -26.55 20.87 -2.24
C GLU A 45 -25.13 20.73 -2.81
N GLN A 46 -24.30 19.92 -2.18
CA GLN A 46 -22.97 19.62 -2.71
C GLN A 46 -23.07 18.97 -4.10
N ARG A 47 -24.02 18.03 -4.31
CA ARG A 47 -24.25 17.41 -5.61
C ARG A 47 -24.68 18.44 -6.65
N ARG A 48 -25.58 19.38 -6.30
CA ARG A 48 -25.99 20.46 -7.21
C ARG A 48 -24.82 21.34 -7.62
N GLN A 49 -23.98 21.73 -6.67
CA GLN A 49 -22.76 22.52 -6.95
C GLN A 49 -21.77 21.77 -7.83
N LEU A 50 -21.56 20.48 -7.55
CA LEU A 50 -20.66 19.63 -8.34
C LEU A 50 -21.18 19.47 -9.77
N ASN A 51 -22.47 19.23 -9.97
CA ASN A 51 -23.08 19.14 -11.30
C ASN A 51 -22.91 20.46 -12.09
N LEU A 52 -23.12 21.60 -11.45
CA LEU A 52 -22.86 22.91 -12.09
C LEU A 52 -21.37 23.06 -12.46
N THR A 53 -20.47 22.68 -11.55
CA THR A 53 -19.04 22.72 -11.82
C THR A 53 -18.65 21.81 -12.99
N GLN A 54 -19.25 20.63 -13.10
CA GLN A 54 -19.02 19.71 -14.23
C GLN A 54 -19.53 20.27 -15.55
N LEU A 55 -20.69 20.95 -15.56
CA LEU A 55 -21.19 21.63 -16.76
C LEU A 55 -20.23 22.73 -17.24
N LEU A 56 -19.70 23.53 -16.31
CA LEU A 56 -18.72 24.56 -16.61
C LEU A 56 -17.39 23.96 -17.10
N ASN A 57 -16.93 22.88 -16.46
CA ASN A 57 -15.74 22.14 -16.87
C ASN A 57 -15.88 21.51 -18.24
N ALA A 58 -17.04 20.91 -18.55
CA ALA A 58 -17.31 20.32 -19.86
C ALA A 58 -17.32 21.40 -20.97
N LYS A 59 -17.82 22.60 -20.68
CA LYS A 59 -17.75 23.75 -21.60
C LYS A 59 -16.30 24.19 -21.80
N HIS A 60 -15.54 24.30 -20.72
CA HIS A 60 -14.15 24.72 -20.74
C HIS A 60 -13.24 23.70 -21.45
N ALA A 61 -13.50 22.39 -21.29
CA ALA A 61 -12.77 21.31 -21.92
C ALA A 61 -12.92 21.26 -23.45
N LYS A 62 -14.05 21.78 -24.00
CA LYS A 62 -14.24 21.86 -25.47
C LYS A 62 -13.17 22.66 -26.17
N ASP A 63 -12.64 23.70 -25.51
CA ASP A 63 -11.62 24.57 -26.03
C ASP A 63 -10.20 24.11 -25.68
N ARG A 64 -10.07 23.04 -24.89
CA ARG A 64 -8.81 22.51 -24.33
C ARG A 64 -8.77 20.98 -24.37
N LEU A 65 -8.95 20.44 -25.58
CA LEU A 65 -8.90 19.00 -25.80
C LEU A 65 -7.55 18.43 -25.35
N HIS A 66 -7.61 17.34 -24.56
CA HIS A 66 -6.44 16.62 -24.04
C HIS A 66 -5.60 17.36 -23.01
N ASP A 67 -6.22 18.05 -22.05
CA ASP A 67 -5.54 18.53 -20.85
C ASP A 67 -5.69 17.48 -19.69
N PRO A 68 -4.69 16.59 -19.48
CA PRO A 68 -4.80 15.53 -18.47
C PRO A 68 -4.85 16.05 -17.04
N GLN A 69 -4.35 17.29 -16.79
CA GLN A 69 -4.40 17.89 -15.45
C GLN A 69 -5.82 18.36 -15.13
N LEU A 70 -6.52 18.92 -16.11
CA LEU A 70 -7.91 19.31 -15.95
C LEU A 70 -8.81 18.10 -15.74
N GLU A 71 -8.65 17.05 -16.54
CA GLU A 71 -9.40 15.79 -16.40
C GLU A 71 -9.19 15.15 -15.03
N SER A 72 -7.93 15.02 -14.60
CA SER A 72 -7.58 14.49 -13.26
C SER A 72 -8.20 15.30 -12.13
N ARG A 73 -8.29 16.62 -12.28
CA ARG A 73 -8.91 17.49 -11.27
C ARG A 73 -10.43 17.28 -11.19
N ILE A 74 -11.09 17.13 -12.33
CA ILE A 74 -12.54 16.83 -12.40
C ILE A 74 -12.82 15.49 -11.71
N GLU A 75 -12.06 14.44 -12.05
CA GLU A 75 -12.18 13.11 -11.45
C GLU A 75 -11.94 13.13 -9.94
N SER A 76 -10.99 13.94 -9.47
CA SER A 76 -10.68 14.08 -8.04
C SER A 76 -11.87 14.65 -7.24
N PHE A 77 -12.62 15.60 -7.80
CA PHE A 77 -13.82 16.13 -7.15
C PHE A 77 -14.95 15.09 -7.07
N GLU A 78 -15.17 14.32 -8.13
CA GLU A 78 -16.15 13.23 -8.13
C GLU A 78 -15.77 12.13 -7.14
N LEU A 79 -14.50 11.74 -7.11
CA LEU A 79 -14.00 10.77 -6.15
C LEU A 79 -14.22 11.25 -4.71
N ALA A 80 -13.85 12.49 -4.41
CA ALA A 80 -14.03 13.07 -3.07
C ALA A 80 -15.51 13.09 -2.66
N PHE A 81 -16.42 13.39 -3.56
CA PHE A 81 -17.85 13.36 -3.29
C PHE A 81 -18.35 11.93 -3.02
N ARG A 82 -17.99 10.95 -3.85
CA ARG A 82 -18.37 9.54 -3.65
C ARG A 82 -17.82 8.99 -2.34
N MET A 83 -16.61 9.37 -1.97
CA MET A 83 -16.01 8.93 -0.71
C MET A 83 -16.81 9.37 0.53
N GLN A 84 -17.55 10.48 0.48
CA GLN A 84 -18.41 10.91 1.60
C GLN A 84 -19.53 9.90 1.91
N THR A 85 -20.01 9.19 0.90
CA THR A 85 -21.13 8.23 1.02
C THR A 85 -20.64 6.79 1.12
N GLU A 86 -19.72 6.38 0.25
CA GLU A 86 -19.30 4.98 0.09
C GLU A 86 -18.19 4.58 1.08
N ALA A 87 -17.28 5.49 1.41
CA ALA A 87 -16.16 5.18 2.29
C ALA A 87 -16.59 4.93 3.75
N GLY A 88 -17.63 5.61 4.22
CA GLY A 88 -18.15 5.43 5.57
C GLY A 88 -18.47 3.98 5.89
N GLU A 89 -19.12 3.27 4.97
CA GLU A 89 -19.44 1.86 5.16
C GLU A 89 -18.19 0.95 5.14
N ALA A 90 -17.22 1.23 4.27
CA ALA A 90 -16.00 0.44 4.18
C ALA A 90 -15.18 0.50 5.47
N PHE A 91 -15.14 1.67 6.10
CA PHE A 91 -14.33 1.92 7.30
C PHE A 91 -15.01 1.56 8.61
N ASP A 92 -16.33 1.35 8.61
CA ASP A 92 -17.08 0.98 9.80
C ASP A 92 -16.94 -0.51 10.10
N ILE A 93 -15.86 -0.86 10.81
CA ILE A 93 -15.58 -2.25 11.21
C ILE A 93 -16.52 -2.76 12.31
N SER A 94 -17.33 -1.91 12.94
CA SER A 94 -18.31 -2.34 13.94
C SER A 94 -19.41 -3.22 13.35
N ARG A 95 -19.59 -3.15 12.03
CA ARG A 95 -20.52 -3.99 11.26
C ARG A 95 -20.03 -5.43 11.04
N GLU A 96 -18.76 -5.71 11.31
CA GLU A 96 -18.23 -7.06 11.21
C GLU A 96 -18.71 -7.94 12.38
N PRO A 97 -18.94 -9.23 12.16
CA PRO A 97 -19.23 -10.16 13.23
C PRO A 97 -18.15 -10.12 14.31
N LYS A 98 -18.58 -10.27 15.58
CA LYS A 98 -17.68 -10.10 16.73
C LYS A 98 -16.47 -11.02 16.68
N HIS A 99 -16.68 -12.29 16.25
CA HIS A 99 -15.58 -13.25 16.11
C HIS A 99 -14.54 -12.84 15.06
N ILE A 100 -14.95 -12.14 14.00
CA ILE A 100 -14.04 -11.56 13.00
C ILE A 100 -13.25 -10.42 13.62
N GLN A 101 -13.90 -9.46 14.30
CA GLN A 101 -13.19 -8.38 14.98
C GLN A 101 -12.16 -8.92 15.98
N GLU A 102 -12.54 -9.93 16.77
CA GLU A 102 -11.67 -10.57 17.76
C GLU A 102 -10.49 -11.30 17.11
N SER A 103 -10.67 -11.97 15.95
CA SER A 103 -9.59 -12.65 15.25
C SER A 103 -8.49 -11.71 14.80
N TYR A 104 -8.85 -10.49 14.34
CA TYR A 104 -7.87 -9.46 13.96
C TYR A 104 -7.23 -8.76 15.16
N GLY A 105 -7.83 -8.88 16.35
CA GLY A 105 -7.38 -8.20 17.55
C GLY A 105 -7.81 -6.74 17.63
N SER A 106 -7.77 -6.18 18.84
CA SER A 106 -8.25 -4.81 19.13
C SER A 106 -7.23 -3.71 18.81
N GLY A 107 -6.02 -4.07 18.39
CA GLY A 107 -4.92 -3.14 18.12
C GLY A 107 -5.11 -2.33 16.82
N THR A 108 -4.25 -1.33 16.66
CA THR A 108 -4.26 -0.48 15.45
C THR A 108 -4.03 -1.31 14.18
N HIS A 109 -3.13 -2.28 14.22
CA HIS A 109 -2.79 -3.10 13.06
C HIS A 109 -3.91 -4.07 12.69
N GLY A 110 -4.62 -4.63 13.68
CA GLY A 110 -5.84 -5.42 13.43
C GLY A 110 -6.90 -4.60 12.71
N ARG A 111 -7.14 -3.37 13.18
CA ARG A 111 -8.07 -2.44 12.54
C ARG A 111 -7.63 -2.07 11.12
N GLN A 112 -6.34 -1.82 10.89
CA GLN A 112 -5.80 -1.53 9.55
C GLN A 112 -6.06 -2.68 8.58
N LEU A 113 -5.73 -3.91 8.96
CA LEU A 113 -5.88 -5.07 8.09
C LEU A 113 -7.36 -5.45 7.88
N LEU A 114 -8.21 -5.27 8.87
CA LEU A 114 -9.65 -5.47 8.71
C LEU A 114 -10.27 -4.44 7.74
N ILE A 115 -9.89 -3.18 7.84
CA ILE A 115 -10.27 -2.14 6.86
C ILE A 115 -9.73 -2.50 5.48
N THR A 116 -8.49 -2.97 5.38
CA THR A 116 -7.86 -3.39 4.10
C THR A 116 -8.68 -4.49 3.44
N ARG A 117 -9.09 -5.54 4.16
CA ARG A 117 -9.94 -6.59 3.62
C ARG A 117 -11.27 -6.04 3.09
N ARG A 118 -11.92 -5.13 3.84
CA ARG A 118 -13.18 -4.50 3.44
C ARG A 118 -13.05 -3.61 2.20
N LEU A 119 -11.90 -2.98 2.04
CA LEU A 119 -11.59 -2.20 0.83
C LEU A 119 -11.35 -3.11 -0.39
N LEU A 120 -10.66 -4.24 -0.20
CA LEU A 120 -10.46 -5.25 -1.25
C LEU A 120 -11.80 -5.82 -1.74
N GLU A 121 -12.74 -6.12 -0.84
CA GLU A 121 -14.10 -6.58 -1.19
C GLU A 121 -14.88 -5.54 -2.05
N ARG A 122 -14.50 -4.28 -1.98
CA ARG A 122 -15.08 -3.18 -2.76
C ARG A 122 -14.28 -2.84 -4.02
N GLY A 123 -13.30 -3.67 -4.37
CA GLY A 123 -12.52 -3.55 -5.60
C GLY A 123 -11.40 -2.52 -5.54
N VAL A 124 -10.95 -2.09 -4.36
CA VAL A 124 -9.72 -1.29 -4.23
C VAL A 124 -8.54 -2.18 -4.56
N ARG A 125 -7.82 -1.85 -5.63
CA ARG A 125 -6.83 -2.73 -6.24
C ARG A 125 -5.42 -2.63 -5.65
N PHE A 126 -5.08 -1.52 -5.01
CA PHE A 126 -3.75 -1.31 -4.42
C PHE A 126 -3.87 -0.63 -3.06
N ILE A 127 -3.35 -1.27 -2.03
CA ILE A 127 -3.42 -0.77 -0.65
C ILE A 127 -2.05 -0.94 0.00
N GLN A 128 -1.54 0.12 0.58
CA GLN A 128 -0.34 0.09 1.41
C GLN A 128 -0.72 0.23 2.88
N VAL A 129 -0.23 -0.68 3.72
CA VAL A 129 -0.41 -0.65 5.16
C VAL A 129 0.94 -0.38 5.82
N TRP A 130 0.98 0.61 6.69
CA TRP A 130 2.23 1.04 7.33
C TRP A 130 2.29 0.63 8.80
N SER A 131 3.44 0.14 9.23
CA SER A 131 3.70 -0.25 10.61
C SER A 131 3.92 0.94 11.54
N GLY A 132 2.97 1.86 11.55
CA GLY A 132 3.01 3.06 12.39
C GLY A 132 3.75 4.24 11.76
N SER A 133 3.81 5.34 12.50
CA SER A 133 4.53 6.56 12.12
C SER A 133 5.97 6.54 12.64
N GLY A 134 6.85 7.26 11.98
CA GLY A 134 8.28 7.25 12.29
C GLY A 134 8.97 6.02 11.70
N GLN A 135 9.91 5.46 12.41
CA GLN A 135 10.75 4.34 11.98
C GLN A 135 10.76 3.24 13.05
N PRO A 136 9.61 2.60 13.36
CA PRO A 136 9.51 1.69 14.51
C PRO A 136 10.42 0.46 14.38
N TRP A 137 10.74 0.01 13.15
CA TRP A 137 11.62 -1.13 12.88
C TRP A 137 13.09 -0.75 12.70
N ASP A 138 13.42 0.55 12.72
CA ASP A 138 14.78 1.07 12.58
C ASP A 138 15.48 1.13 13.93
N ASN A 139 16.03 0.00 14.36
CA ASN A 139 16.53 -0.16 15.71
C ASN A 139 18.07 -0.31 15.75
N HIS A 140 18.77 0.83 15.86
CA HIS A 140 20.21 0.91 16.12
C HIS A 140 20.57 0.57 17.57
N SER A 141 19.57 0.39 18.45
CA SER A 141 19.70 -0.07 19.81
C SER A 141 18.49 -0.85 20.27
N ALA A 142 18.63 -1.73 21.27
CA ALA A 142 17.55 -2.53 21.87
C ALA A 142 16.69 -3.28 20.84
N LEU A 143 17.29 -3.79 19.78
CA LEU A 143 16.60 -4.39 18.63
C LEU A 143 15.69 -5.55 19.04
N GLU A 144 16.20 -6.51 19.83
CA GLU A 144 15.41 -7.68 20.23
C GLU A 144 14.12 -7.29 20.96
N LYS A 145 14.22 -6.40 21.95
CA LYS A 145 13.07 -5.91 22.73
C LYS A 145 12.03 -5.25 21.82
N ASN A 146 12.50 -4.37 20.92
CA ASN A 146 11.61 -3.58 20.06
C ASN A 146 10.99 -4.44 18.98
N HIS A 147 11.76 -5.31 18.32
CA HIS A 147 11.24 -6.21 17.28
C HIS A 147 10.29 -7.26 17.86
N ARG A 148 10.56 -7.78 19.06
CA ARG A 148 9.62 -8.68 19.75
C ARG A 148 8.29 -8.02 20.01
N LYS A 149 8.29 -6.78 20.48
CA LYS A 149 7.06 -5.99 20.67
C LYS A 149 6.31 -5.80 19.36
N LEU A 150 7.00 -5.32 18.33
CA LEU A 150 6.39 -5.08 17.01
C LEU A 150 5.89 -6.39 16.37
N GLY A 151 6.65 -7.48 16.50
CA GLY A 151 6.22 -8.80 16.02
C GLY A 151 4.91 -9.23 16.65
N LEU A 152 4.77 -9.08 17.97
CA LEU A 152 3.52 -9.42 18.67
C LEU A 152 2.34 -8.54 18.25
N GLU A 153 2.58 -7.28 17.89
CA GLU A 153 1.53 -6.37 17.40
C GLU A 153 1.02 -6.74 16.00
N TRP A 154 1.83 -7.45 15.19
CA TRP A 154 1.51 -7.82 13.81
C TRP A 154 1.14 -9.28 13.61
N ASP A 155 1.59 -10.19 14.45
CA ASP A 155 1.45 -11.64 14.27
C ASP A 155 -0.02 -12.06 14.12
N GLN A 156 -0.83 -11.77 15.12
CA GLN A 156 -2.26 -12.09 15.10
C GLN A 156 -3.00 -11.39 13.94
N PRO A 157 -2.85 -10.08 13.70
CA PRO A 157 -3.51 -9.40 12.58
C PRO A 157 -3.16 -9.97 11.20
N ILE A 158 -1.90 -10.30 10.95
CA ILE A 158 -1.47 -10.89 9.67
C ILE A 158 -2.06 -12.29 9.49
N ALA A 159 -1.99 -13.13 10.52
CA ALA A 159 -2.57 -14.46 10.48
C ALA A 159 -4.08 -14.42 10.20
N ALA A 160 -4.80 -13.51 10.89
CA ALA A 160 -6.23 -13.32 10.68
C ALA A 160 -6.53 -12.83 9.25
N PHE A 161 -5.77 -11.87 8.75
CA PHE A 161 -5.96 -11.32 7.42
C PHE A 161 -5.78 -12.37 6.31
N LEU A 162 -4.69 -13.13 6.36
CA LEU A 162 -4.44 -14.19 5.38
C LEU A 162 -5.50 -15.31 5.48
N GLY A 163 -5.88 -15.69 6.69
CA GLY A 163 -6.93 -16.68 6.94
C GLY A 163 -8.29 -16.23 6.43
N ASP A 164 -8.68 -14.96 6.67
CA ASP A 164 -9.94 -14.38 6.23
C ASP A 164 -9.99 -14.26 4.69
N LEU A 165 -8.90 -13.80 4.04
CA LEU A 165 -8.80 -13.78 2.59
C LEU A 165 -8.94 -15.19 1.99
N LYS A 166 -8.29 -16.19 2.60
CA LYS A 166 -8.38 -17.59 2.14
C LYS A 166 -9.80 -18.14 2.28
N GLN A 167 -10.44 -17.93 3.43
CA GLN A 167 -11.81 -18.41 3.70
C GLN A 167 -12.84 -17.77 2.76
N ARG A 168 -12.61 -16.54 2.34
CA ARG A 168 -13.47 -15.81 1.39
C ARG A 168 -13.15 -16.09 -0.09
N GLY A 169 -12.15 -16.93 -0.37
CA GLY A 169 -11.71 -17.19 -1.74
C GLY A 169 -11.05 -15.99 -2.42
N MET A 170 -10.56 -15.03 -1.64
CA MET A 170 -9.94 -13.79 -2.15
C MET A 170 -8.41 -13.90 -2.24
N LEU A 171 -7.77 -14.84 -1.54
CA LEU A 171 -6.31 -14.93 -1.47
C LEU A 171 -5.70 -15.22 -2.83
N ASP A 172 -6.33 -16.05 -3.65
CA ASP A 172 -5.81 -16.42 -4.98
C ASP A 172 -5.80 -15.25 -5.96
N SER A 173 -6.65 -14.23 -5.72
CA SER A 173 -6.73 -13.01 -6.52
C SER A 173 -6.12 -11.78 -5.84
N THR A 174 -5.49 -11.95 -4.66
CA THR A 174 -4.89 -10.87 -3.89
C THR A 174 -3.44 -11.19 -3.58
N LEU A 175 -2.52 -10.45 -4.19
CA LEU A 175 -1.11 -10.51 -3.82
C LEU A 175 -0.88 -9.73 -2.53
N VAL A 176 -0.40 -10.43 -1.50
CA VAL A 176 0.02 -9.83 -0.23
C VAL A 176 1.54 -9.84 -0.17
N GLN A 177 2.15 -8.66 -0.01
CA GLN A 177 3.59 -8.51 0.15
C GLN A 177 3.89 -7.83 1.48
N TRP A 178 4.85 -8.38 2.22
CA TRP A 178 5.37 -7.80 3.44
C TRP A 178 6.89 -7.70 3.37
N GLY A 179 7.42 -6.56 3.76
CA GLY A 179 8.86 -6.30 3.78
C GLY A 179 9.17 -4.87 4.17
N GLY A 180 10.44 -4.60 4.35
CA GLY A 180 11.01 -3.26 4.46
C GLY A 180 11.68 -2.82 3.17
N GLU A 181 12.21 -1.61 3.17
CA GLU A 181 12.95 -1.01 2.07
C GLU A 181 14.36 -1.58 1.91
N PHE A 182 14.93 -2.12 2.97
CA PHE A 182 16.19 -2.85 3.05
C PHE A 182 16.23 -3.72 4.31
N GLY A 183 17.30 -4.48 4.49
CA GLY A 183 17.51 -5.33 5.65
C GLY A 183 18.39 -4.70 6.72
N ARG A 184 18.91 -5.57 7.60
CA ARG A 184 19.80 -5.18 8.68
C ARG A 184 21.12 -5.95 8.59
N THR A 185 22.23 -5.28 8.93
CA THR A 185 23.54 -5.94 9.00
C THR A 185 23.55 -6.99 10.11
N PRO A 186 24.36 -8.07 9.97
CA PRO A 186 24.54 -9.04 11.04
C PRO A 186 25.37 -8.49 12.22
N VAL A 187 25.90 -7.28 12.08
CA VAL A 187 26.75 -6.62 13.08
C VAL A 187 26.08 -5.37 13.63
N ALA A 188 26.45 -5.01 14.85
CA ALA A 188 25.96 -3.80 15.51
C ALA A 188 26.89 -2.62 15.24
N GLU A 189 26.31 -1.41 15.24
CA GLU A 189 27.04 -0.15 15.16
C GLU A 189 27.40 0.34 16.58
N LYS A 190 28.64 0.79 16.76
CA LYS A 190 29.07 1.39 18.04
C LYS A 190 28.39 2.74 18.27
N PRO A 191 28.08 3.12 19.54
CA PRO A 191 28.40 2.37 20.77
C PRO A 191 27.35 1.32 21.17
N ALA A 192 26.20 1.23 20.51
CA ALA A 192 25.08 0.38 20.89
C ALA A 192 25.19 -1.02 20.27
N LEU A 193 25.83 -1.96 20.98
CA LEU A 193 26.09 -3.30 20.46
C LEU A 193 24.86 -4.22 20.38
N ASN A 194 23.68 -3.77 20.77
CA ASN A 194 22.43 -4.52 20.77
C ASN A 194 21.41 -4.03 19.70
N GLY A 195 21.89 -3.26 18.75
CA GLY A 195 21.16 -2.84 17.56
C GLY A 195 21.71 -3.45 16.28
N ARG A 196 21.23 -3.01 15.15
CA ARG A 196 21.75 -3.36 13.82
C ARG A 196 21.68 -2.13 12.90
N ASP A 197 22.64 -2.06 11.97
CA ASP A 197 22.68 -1.03 10.94
C ASP A 197 21.91 -1.46 9.68
N HIS A 198 21.79 -0.55 8.72
CA HIS A 198 21.12 -0.76 7.45
C HIS A 198 21.90 -1.67 6.52
N ASN A 199 21.23 -2.59 5.84
CA ASN A 199 21.82 -3.48 4.86
C ASN A 199 20.97 -3.57 3.60
N HIS A 200 21.45 -3.02 2.50
CA HIS A 200 20.78 -3.12 1.20
C HIS A 200 21.30 -4.27 0.32
N TYR A 201 22.36 -4.96 0.74
CA TYR A 201 22.97 -6.04 -0.03
C TYR A 201 22.26 -7.40 0.11
N GLY A 202 21.44 -7.56 1.13
CA GLY A 202 20.66 -8.77 1.34
C GLY A 202 19.60 -8.58 2.39
N PHE A 203 18.35 -8.90 2.04
CA PHE A 203 17.22 -8.87 2.96
C PHE A 203 16.09 -9.77 2.45
N THR A 204 15.15 -10.06 3.31
CA THR A 204 14.03 -10.95 3.02
C THR A 204 12.72 -10.16 3.01
N CYS A 205 11.87 -10.45 2.04
CA CYS A 205 10.45 -10.15 2.10
C CYS A 205 9.66 -11.46 1.92
N TRP A 206 8.38 -11.48 2.26
CA TRP A 206 7.53 -12.60 1.92
C TRP A 206 6.34 -12.16 1.07
N LEU A 207 5.84 -13.10 0.26
CA LEU A 207 4.71 -12.93 -0.63
C LEU A 207 3.70 -14.05 -0.37
N ALA A 208 2.40 -13.75 -0.49
CA ALA A 208 1.35 -14.74 -0.38
C ALA A 208 0.19 -14.42 -1.33
N GLY A 209 -0.44 -15.46 -1.86
CA GLY A 209 -1.59 -15.33 -2.77
C GLY A 209 -1.26 -14.73 -4.13
N GLY A 210 -2.28 -14.31 -4.85
CA GLY A 210 -2.17 -13.57 -6.12
C GLY A 210 -1.32 -14.24 -7.20
N GLY A 211 -1.30 -15.57 -7.29
CA GLY A 211 -0.50 -16.31 -8.27
C GLY A 211 0.95 -16.58 -7.85
N ILE A 212 1.32 -16.30 -6.60
CA ILE A 212 2.63 -16.69 -6.05
C ILE A 212 2.63 -18.15 -5.64
N LYS A 213 3.66 -18.89 -6.02
CA LYS A 213 3.92 -20.25 -5.58
C LYS A 213 4.35 -20.26 -4.11
N GLY A 214 3.42 -20.66 -3.24
CA GLY A 214 3.65 -20.70 -1.80
C GLY A 214 4.54 -21.87 -1.35
N GLY A 215 4.97 -21.84 -0.08
CA GLY A 215 5.68 -22.94 0.57
C GLY A 215 7.14 -23.09 0.16
N GLN A 216 7.75 -22.07 -0.42
CA GLN A 216 9.16 -22.08 -0.84
C GLN A 216 9.94 -20.89 -0.26
N ALA A 217 11.24 -21.08 -0.09
CA ALA A 217 12.20 -19.99 -0.01
C ALA A 217 12.93 -19.87 -1.35
N TYR A 218 13.16 -18.63 -1.80
CA TYR A 218 13.83 -18.35 -3.07
C TYR A 218 15.00 -17.42 -2.82
N GLY A 219 16.19 -17.90 -3.20
CA GLY A 219 17.43 -17.21 -2.96
C GLY A 219 17.95 -17.36 -1.52
N GLU A 220 19.24 -17.11 -1.34
CA GLU A 220 19.91 -17.22 -0.05
C GLU A 220 20.92 -16.09 0.12
N THR A 221 21.20 -15.74 1.37
CA THR A 221 22.32 -14.88 1.74
C THR A 221 23.58 -15.72 1.98
N ASP A 222 24.73 -15.05 2.08
CA ASP A 222 25.95 -15.65 2.61
C ASP A 222 25.75 -16.13 4.06
N GLU A 223 26.71 -16.89 4.58
CA GLU A 223 26.68 -17.47 5.92
C GLU A 223 26.52 -16.46 7.06
N PHE A 224 26.85 -15.19 6.81
CA PHE A 224 26.72 -14.09 7.78
C PHE A 224 25.40 -13.32 7.64
N GLY A 225 24.63 -13.55 6.56
CA GLY A 225 23.43 -12.77 6.26
C GLY A 225 23.76 -11.36 5.73
N PHE A 226 24.93 -11.17 5.14
CA PHE A 226 25.37 -9.86 4.67
C PHE A 226 24.96 -9.55 3.24
N ARG A 227 25.11 -10.52 2.32
CA ARG A 227 24.81 -10.34 0.89
C ARG A 227 23.95 -11.46 0.37
N ALA A 228 23.01 -11.12 -0.51
CA ALA A 228 22.34 -12.14 -1.33
C ALA A 228 23.35 -12.72 -2.32
N ILE A 229 23.55 -14.04 -2.30
CA ILE A 229 24.54 -14.76 -3.11
C ILE A 229 23.94 -15.82 -4.01
N ASP A 230 22.80 -16.38 -3.66
CA ASP A 230 22.05 -17.30 -4.52
C ASP A 230 20.78 -16.63 -5.03
N LYS A 231 20.53 -16.70 -6.32
CA LYS A 231 19.33 -16.16 -7.01
C LYS A 231 18.91 -14.78 -6.48
N PRO A 232 19.80 -13.79 -6.47
CA PRO A 232 19.47 -12.48 -5.96
C PRO A 232 18.32 -11.86 -6.78
N VAL A 233 17.38 -11.25 -6.09
CA VAL A 233 16.25 -10.53 -6.70
C VAL A 233 16.45 -9.04 -6.47
N ALA A 234 16.63 -8.27 -7.54
CA ALA A 234 16.68 -6.82 -7.43
C ALA A 234 15.29 -6.25 -7.11
N VAL A 235 15.25 -5.06 -6.52
CA VAL A 235 13.97 -4.37 -6.22
C VAL A 235 13.15 -4.18 -7.51
N HIS A 236 13.81 -3.90 -8.63
CA HIS A 236 13.14 -3.76 -9.93
C HIS A 236 12.52 -5.08 -10.42
N ASP A 237 13.15 -6.22 -10.12
CA ASP A 237 12.63 -7.55 -10.50
C ASP A 237 11.41 -7.92 -9.65
N LEU A 238 11.44 -7.58 -8.36
CA LEU A 238 10.27 -7.72 -7.49
C LEU A 238 9.10 -6.88 -8.05
N HIS A 239 9.33 -5.63 -8.41
CA HIS A 239 8.30 -4.78 -8.98
C HIS A 239 7.82 -5.26 -10.35
N ALA A 240 8.70 -5.75 -11.23
CA ALA A 240 8.32 -6.35 -12.50
C ALA A 240 7.43 -7.59 -12.29
N THR A 241 7.78 -8.44 -11.32
CA THR A 241 7.00 -9.62 -10.94
C THR A 241 5.62 -9.24 -10.38
N MET A 242 5.54 -8.23 -9.51
CA MET A 242 4.27 -7.72 -9.00
C MET A 242 3.39 -7.15 -10.12
N LEU A 243 3.95 -6.39 -11.04
CA LEU A 243 3.22 -5.85 -12.20
C LEU A 243 2.72 -6.97 -13.12
N HIS A 244 3.54 -8.00 -13.35
CA HIS A 244 3.14 -9.19 -14.10
C HIS A 244 1.94 -9.90 -13.45
N LEU A 245 1.97 -10.13 -12.15
CA LEU A 245 0.87 -10.72 -11.39
C LEU A 245 -0.41 -9.87 -11.40
N LEU A 246 -0.27 -8.56 -11.56
CA LEU A 246 -1.40 -7.64 -11.78
C LEU A 246 -1.88 -7.62 -13.25
N GLY A 247 -1.33 -8.48 -14.12
CA GLY A 247 -1.69 -8.58 -15.54
C GLY A 247 -1.07 -7.49 -16.41
N MET A 248 -0.04 -6.81 -15.94
CA MET A 248 0.61 -5.70 -16.66
C MET A 248 1.99 -6.11 -17.17
N ASP A 249 2.27 -5.78 -18.42
CA ASP A 249 3.61 -5.84 -18.98
C ASP A 249 4.36 -4.56 -18.60
N HIS A 250 5.28 -4.67 -17.64
CA HIS A 250 6.02 -3.53 -17.12
C HIS A 250 6.88 -2.81 -18.19
N THR A 251 7.22 -3.50 -19.27
CA THR A 251 8.01 -2.91 -20.37
C THR A 251 7.18 -1.99 -21.26
N LYS A 252 5.86 -2.19 -21.30
CA LYS A 252 4.90 -1.39 -22.05
C LYS A 252 4.17 -0.36 -21.21
N LEU A 253 4.23 -0.50 -19.88
CA LEU A 253 3.62 0.45 -18.94
C LEU A 253 4.50 1.69 -18.84
N THR A 254 4.29 2.65 -19.73
CA THR A 254 5.09 3.86 -19.81
C THR A 254 4.26 5.12 -19.51
N HIS A 255 4.93 6.13 -18.97
CA HIS A 255 4.40 7.47 -18.83
C HIS A 255 5.36 8.47 -19.47
N ARG A 256 4.84 9.27 -20.44
CA ARG A 256 5.64 10.28 -21.11
C ARG A 256 5.76 11.54 -20.27
N TYR A 257 6.99 11.87 -19.92
CA TYR A 257 7.29 13.07 -19.15
C TYR A 257 8.58 13.72 -19.66
N ALA A 258 8.57 15.03 -19.84
CA ALA A 258 9.71 15.79 -20.36
C ALA A 258 10.37 15.19 -21.61
N GLY A 259 9.57 14.65 -22.54
CA GLY A 259 10.04 14.08 -23.81
C GLY A 259 10.54 12.64 -23.76
N ARG A 260 10.62 12.01 -22.57
CA ARG A 260 11.03 10.63 -22.38
C ARG A 260 9.83 9.76 -21.90
N ASP A 261 9.77 8.52 -22.37
CA ASP A 261 8.84 7.52 -21.86
C ASP A 261 9.50 6.77 -20.69
N PHE A 262 8.95 6.96 -19.47
CA PHE A 262 9.41 6.33 -18.25
C PHE A 262 8.59 5.08 -17.96
N ARG A 263 9.24 3.99 -17.62
CA ARG A 263 8.62 2.80 -17.02
C ARG A 263 8.68 2.90 -15.50
N LEU A 264 7.79 2.23 -14.79
CA LEU A 264 7.87 2.13 -13.31
C LEU A 264 9.11 1.38 -12.84
N THR A 265 9.64 0.48 -13.67
CA THR A 265 10.88 -0.29 -13.44
C THR A 265 12.12 0.35 -14.08
N ASP A 266 12.01 1.57 -14.61
CA ASP A 266 13.04 2.27 -15.40
C ASP A 266 13.56 1.37 -16.54
N VAL A 267 14.87 1.20 -16.67
CA VAL A 267 15.51 0.35 -17.71
C VAL A 267 15.75 -1.09 -17.23
N HIS A 268 15.38 -1.40 -16.00
CA HIS A 268 15.61 -2.67 -15.32
C HIS A 268 14.32 -3.48 -15.15
N GLY A 269 14.41 -4.56 -14.42
CA GLY A 269 13.31 -5.42 -14.00
C GLY A 269 13.13 -6.64 -14.90
N GLU A 270 13.25 -7.80 -14.30
CA GLU A 270 12.94 -9.09 -14.89
C GLU A 270 11.89 -9.80 -14.05
N VAL A 271 10.93 -10.44 -14.69
CA VAL A 271 9.92 -11.25 -13.98
C VAL A 271 10.60 -12.49 -13.43
N VAL A 272 10.47 -12.72 -12.12
CA VAL A 272 11.04 -13.91 -11.46
C VAL A 272 10.07 -15.09 -11.63
N GLU A 273 10.12 -15.74 -12.77
CA GLU A 273 9.20 -16.83 -13.17
C GLU A 273 9.16 -17.97 -12.15
N ALA A 274 10.26 -18.25 -11.44
CA ALA A 274 10.33 -19.30 -10.43
C ALA A 274 9.43 -19.04 -9.18
N LEU A 275 8.95 -17.81 -9.01
CA LEU A 275 8.00 -17.45 -7.95
C LEU A 275 6.53 -17.62 -8.36
N LEU A 276 6.25 -17.85 -9.65
CA LEU A 276 4.89 -17.95 -10.18
C LEU A 276 4.31 -19.36 -10.01
N ALA A 277 2.99 -19.43 -9.71
CA ALA A 277 2.26 -20.70 -9.52
C ALA A 277 1.86 -21.39 -10.84
#